data_e1349a90c24e9e25a87cd311093a25fa
#
_entry.id   e1349a90c24e9e25a87cd311093a25fa
#
_cell.length_a   1.000
_cell.length_b   1.000
_cell.length_c   1.000
_cell.angle_alpha   90.00
_cell.angle_beta   90.00
_cell.angle_gamma   90.00
#
_symmetry.space_group_name_H-M   'P 1'
#
loop_
_entity.id
_entity.type
_entity.pdbx_description
1 polymer ?
#
loop_
_entity_poly.entity_id
_entity_poly.type
_entity_poly.pdbx_seq_one_letter_code
_entity_poly.pdbx_strand_id
1 'polypeptide(L)'
;VSFPYADQMARIIHTYGGAITLLAHLGTWEWMADLGRHMDEQGIYECNVYRKLKNKYFNQLMLDIRARRRGECTEKEVLLRRMLQLRNSERLPVYGMLSDQKPSPRSTQVTLEFFGHQTPFLNGSEVLGQKFGYPCFYGYIRSTARGIYSMQLLPLNVPEMSRPQFMQQYD
;
A
#
# COMPACT_ATOMS: atom_id res chain seq x y z
N VAL A 1 -12.53 9.44 7.75
CA VAL A 1 -12.33 8.63 6.53
C VAL A 1 -13.09 7.33 6.71
N SER A 2 -13.81 6.87 5.70
CA SER A 2 -14.45 5.56 5.66
C SER A 2 -13.64 4.59 4.80
N PHE A 3 -13.72 3.30 5.15
CA PHE A 3 -13.01 2.21 4.44
C PHE A 3 -14.02 1.10 4.10
N PRO A 4 -14.86 1.29 3.08
CA PRO A 4 -16.00 0.39 2.81
C PRO A 4 -15.57 -1.06 2.49
N TYR A 5 -14.32 -1.27 2.07
CA TYR A 5 -13.80 -2.58 1.68
C TYR A 5 -12.79 -3.17 2.68
N ALA A 6 -12.65 -2.57 3.87
CA ALA A 6 -11.68 -3.03 4.88
C ALA A 6 -11.90 -4.50 5.26
N ASP A 7 -13.15 -4.92 5.49
CA ASP A 7 -13.47 -6.30 5.86
C ASP A 7 -13.17 -7.31 4.76
N GLN A 8 -13.41 -6.93 3.49
CA GLN A 8 -13.06 -7.79 2.36
C GLN A 8 -11.55 -7.92 2.20
N MET A 9 -10.83 -6.81 2.31
CA MET A 9 -9.37 -6.80 2.31
C MET A 9 -8.82 -7.64 3.47
N ALA A 10 -9.39 -7.51 4.66
CA ALA A 10 -8.98 -8.29 5.83
C ALA A 10 -9.10 -9.80 5.60
N ARG A 11 -10.21 -10.29 5.05
CA ARG A 11 -10.37 -11.70 4.70
C ARG A 11 -9.29 -12.20 3.75
N ILE A 12 -8.96 -11.41 2.74
CA ILE A 12 -7.90 -11.72 1.78
C ILE A 12 -6.54 -11.75 2.48
N ILE A 13 -6.25 -10.77 3.33
CA ILE A 13 -4.99 -10.71 4.09
C ILE A 13 -4.83 -11.92 5.00
N HIS A 14 -5.89 -12.35 5.68
CA HIS A 14 -5.88 -13.57 6.51
C HIS A 14 -5.58 -14.82 5.66
N THR A 15 -6.10 -14.90 4.44
CA THR A 15 -5.86 -16.03 3.54
C THR A 15 -4.40 -16.08 3.07
N TYR A 16 -3.81 -14.94 2.75
CA TYR A 16 -2.47 -14.86 2.14
C TYR A 16 -1.33 -14.52 3.12
N GLY A 17 -1.65 -14.21 4.36
CA GLY A 17 -0.66 -13.86 5.40
C GLY A 17 -0.07 -12.45 5.27
N GLY A 18 -0.63 -11.60 4.41
CA GLY A 18 -0.21 -10.21 4.21
C GLY A 18 -0.70 -9.64 2.89
N ALA A 19 -0.44 -8.36 2.64
CA ALA A 19 -0.79 -7.69 1.38
C ALA A 19 0.12 -6.50 1.07
N ILE A 20 0.07 -6.05 -0.18
CA ILE A 20 0.70 -4.81 -0.63
C ILE A 20 -0.38 -3.86 -1.14
N THR A 21 -0.36 -2.61 -0.70
CA THR A 21 -1.22 -1.55 -1.22
C THR A 21 -0.39 -0.53 -1.98
N LEU A 22 -0.63 -0.43 -3.28
CA LEU A 22 -0.04 0.61 -4.12
C LEU A 22 -0.84 1.90 -3.97
N LEU A 23 -0.12 2.99 -3.85
CA LEU A 23 -0.67 4.33 -3.69
C LEU A 23 -0.08 5.27 -4.73
N ALA A 24 -0.81 6.35 -5.01
CA ALA A 24 -0.31 7.49 -5.76
C ALA A 24 -0.36 8.75 -4.89
N HIS A 25 0.48 9.74 -5.20
CA HIS A 25 0.45 11.08 -4.59
C HIS A 25 -0.77 11.87 -5.08
N LEU A 26 -1.96 11.26 -4.97
CA LEU A 26 -3.21 11.82 -5.45
C LEU A 26 -4.10 12.25 -4.29
N GLY A 27 -4.54 13.50 -4.29
CA GLY A 27 -5.43 14.02 -3.27
C GLY A 27 -4.84 13.93 -1.86
N THR A 28 -5.64 13.46 -0.92
CA THR A 28 -5.28 13.35 0.50
C THR A 28 -4.69 11.99 0.86
N TRP A 29 -3.83 11.43 0.02
CA TRP A 29 -3.27 10.08 0.14
C TRP A 29 -2.65 9.77 1.52
N GLU A 30 -2.12 10.76 2.25
CA GLU A 30 -1.56 10.56 3.60
C GLU A 30 -2.61 10.00 4.60
N TRP A 31 -3.91 10.14 4.31
CA TRP A 31 -4.97 9.56 5.12
C TRP A 31 -5.07 8.03 4.99
N MET A 32 -4.34 7.44 4.03
CA MET A 32 -4.17 6.00 3.95
C MET A 32 -3.58 5.40 5.24
N ALA A 33 -2.71 6.14 5.92
CA ALA A 33 -2.16 5.73 7.21
C ALA A 33 -3.23 5.50 8.30
N ASP A 34 -4.47 5.93 8.09
CA ASP A 34 -5.59 5.67 9.00
C ASP A 34 -6.16 4.25 8.84
N LEU A 35 -5.78 3.53 7.78
CA LEU A 35 -6.17 2.13 7.56
C LEU A 35 -5.72 1.25 8.72
N GLY A 36 -4.51 1.47 9.24
CA GLY A 36 -3.98 0.73 10.38
C GLY A 36 -4.90 0.75 11.60
N ARG A 37 -5.57 1.87 11.88
CA ARG A 37 -6.54 1.96 12.99
C ARG A 37 -7.80 1.12 12.75
N HIS A 38 -8.25 1.03 11.51
CA HIS A 38 -9.46 0.27 11.16
C HIS A 38 -9.21 -1.24 11.14
N MET A 39 -7.97 -1.65 10.91
CA MET A 39 -7.61 -3.06 10.73
C MET A 39 -6.90 -3.68 11.95
N ASP A 40 -6.48 -2.85 12.92
CA ASP A 40 -5.76 -3.28 14.13
C ASP A 40 -6.53 -4.34 14.95
N GLU A 41 -7.84 -4.17 15.10
CA GLU A 41 -8.72 -5.11 15.80
C GLU A 41 -8.81 -6.48 15.11
N GLN A 42 -8.45 -6.54 13.82
CA GLN A 42 -8.42 -7.76 13.01
C GLN A 42 -7.03 -8.39 12.96
N GLY A 43 -6.08 -7.91 13.78
CA GLY A 43 -4.70 -8.38 13.82
C GLY A 43 -3.84 -7.96 12.62
N ILE A 44 -4.35 -7.03 11.80
CA ILE A 44 -3.66 -6.55 10.62
C ILE A 44 -2.80 -5.34 10.96
N TYR A 45 -1.56 -5.38 10.50
CA TYR A 45 -0.53 -4.42 10.85
C TYR A 45 -0.05 -3.62 9.65
N GLU A 46 -0.28 -2.33 9.64
CA GLU A 46 0.10 -1.46 8.53
C GLU A 46 1.58 -1.06 8.60
N CYS A 47 2.29 -1.24 7.49
CA CYS A 47 3.68 -0.84 7.28
C CYS A 47 3.76 0.19 6.16
N ASN A 48 3.89 1.46 6.50
CA ASN A 48 4.03 2.54 5.54
C ASN A 48 5.49 2.63 5.06
N VAL A 49 5.71 2.26 3.80
CA VAL A 49 7.04 2.30 3.20
C VAL A 49 7.39 3.73 2.80
N TYR A 50 8.53 4.21 3.27
CA TYR A 50 8.95 5.57 3.00
C TYR A 50 10.43 5.69 2.63
N ARG A 51 10.80 6.78 1.98
CA ARG A 51 12.18 7.19 1.76
C ARG A 51 12.58 8.20 2.82
N LYS A 52 13.68 7.92 3.54
CA LYS A 52 14.23 8.82 4.55
C LYS A 52 14.53 10.21 3.96
N LEU A 53 14.05 11.24 4.63
CA LEU A 53 14.25 12.61 4.22
C LEU A 53 15.63 13.11 4.65
N LYS A 54 16.25 13.98 3.85
CA LYS A 54 17.58 14.58 4.16
C LYS A 54 17.53 15.45 5.42
N ASN A 55 16.44 16.21 5.60
CA ASN A 55 16.26 17.01 6.80
C ASN A 55 15.79 16.11 7.95
N LYS A 56 16.64 15.88 8.94
CA LYS A 56 16.39 14.98 10.08
C LYS A 56 15.20 15.41 10.94
N TYR A 57 14.97 16.71 11.11
CA TYR A 57 13.87 17.24 11.94
C TYR A 57 12.53 17.03 11.24
N PHE A 58 12.48 17.34 9.95
CA PHE A 58 11.28 17.11 9.17
C PHE A 58 10.99 15.62 9.00
N ASN A 59 12.02 14.78 8.85
CA ASN A 59 11.86 13.33 8.85
C ASN A 59 11.22 12.83 10.14
N GLN A 60 11.72 13.29 11.31
CA GLN A 60 11.15 12.90 12.60
C GLN A 60 9.71 13.37 12.76
N LEU A 61 9.41 14.63 12.38
CA LEU A 61 8.04 15.15 12.41
C LEU A 61 7.07 14.28 11.61
N MET A 62 7.46 13.86 10.40
CA MET A 62 6.61 13.00 9.55
C MET A 62 6.42 11.61 10.16
N LEU A 63 7.46 11.04 10.75
CA LEU A 63 7.38 9.76 11.46
C LEU A 63 6.42 9.85 12.66
N ASP A 64 6.52 10.91 13.45
CA ASP A 64 5.66 11.13 14.63
C ASP A 64 4.18 11.30 14.22
N ILE A 65 3.93 12.00 13.12
CA ILE A 65 2.56 12.15 12.58
C ILE A 65 1.98 10.79 12.17
N ARG A 66 2.75 9.98 11.46
CA ARG A 66 2.32 8.66 10.99
C ARG A 66 2.21 7.64 12.12
N ALA A 67 3.10 7.68 13.10
CA ALA A 67 3.07 6.78 14.26
C ALA A 67 1.79 6.90 15.09
N ARG A 68 1.16 8.09 15.12
CA ARG A 68 -0.12 8.32 15.82
C ARG A 68 -1.28 7.49 15.25
N ARG A 69 -1.11 6.86 14.09
CA ARG A 69 -2.12 6.11 13.36
C ARG A 69 -1.97 4.59 13.49
N ARG A 70 -1.18 4.14 14.49
CA ARG A 70 -0.92 2.72 14.82
C ARG A 70 -0.25 1.89 13.72
N GLY A 71 0.28 2.55 12.67
CA GLY A 71 1.12 1.91 11.64
C GLY A 71 2.61 2.03 11.95
N GLU A 72 3.40 1.16 11.34
CA GLU A 72 4.86 1.27 11.31
C GLU A 72 5.29 2.08 10.08
N CYS A 73 6.36 2.87 10.22
CA CYS A 73 7.05 3.47 9.07
C CYS A 73 8.33 2.69 8.79
N THR A 74 8.41 2.02 7.66
CA THR A 74 9.57 1.20 7.26
C THR A 74 10.36 1.90 6.16
N GLU A 75 11.65 2.14 6.38
CA GLU A 75 12.54 2.67 5.34
C GLU A 75 12.65 1.67 4.18
N LYS A 76 12.56 2.15 2.93
CA LYS A 76 12.60 1.27 1.74
C LYS A 76 13.88 0.43 1.64
N GLU A 77 14.99 0.94 2.17
CA GLU A 77 16.31 0.28 2.15
C GLU A 77 16.35 -0.99 3.02
N VAL A 78 15.52 -1.07 4.05
CA VAL A 78 15.43 -2.24 4.95
C VAL A 78 14.14 -3.03 4.78
N LEU A 79 13.28 -2.63 3.84
CA LEU A 79 11.96 -3.21 3.62
C LEU A 79 12.00 -4.73 3.47
N LEU A 80 12.84 -5.27 2.61
CA LEU A 80 12.91 -6.72 2.37
C LEU A 80 13.22 -7.49 3.65
N ARG A 81 14.14 -7.00 4.46
CA ARG A 81 14.46 -7.61 5.77
C ARG A 81 13.26 -7.54 6.71
N ARG A 82 12.56 -6.40 6.72
CA ARG A 82 11.36 -6.23 7.55
C ARG A 82 10.22 -7.15 7.12
N MET A 83 10.01 -7.32 5.83
CA MET A 83 9.04 -8.26 5.28
C MET A 83 9.33 -9.70 5.71
N LEU A 84 10.59 -10.13 5.68
CA LEU A 84 10.99 -11.47 6.15
C LEU A 84 10.76 -11.65 7.66
N GLN A 85 11.03 -10.63 8.46
CA GLN A 85 10.76 -10.66 9.91
C GLN A 85 9.26 -10.80 10.21
N LEU A 86 8.42 -10.00 9.54
CA LEU A 86 6.97 -10.02 9.74
C LEU A 86 6.32 -11.30 9.20
N ARG A 87 6.83 -11.87 8.11
CA ARG A 87 6.35 -13.16 7.59
C ARG A 87 6.43 -14.30 8.62
N ASN A 88 7.44 -14.23 9.49
CA ASN A 88 7.68 -15.24 10.53
C ASN A 88 7.04 -14.85 11.88
N SER A 89 6.21 -13.81 11.89
CA SER A 89 5.48 -13.37 13.08
C SER A 89 3.99 -13.70 12.95
N GLU A 90 3.26 -13.61 14.07
CA GLU A 90 1.79 -13.77 14.08
C GLU A 90 1.04 -12.56 13.49
N ARG A 91 1.77 -11.51 13.11
CA ARG A 91 1.16 -10.29 12.54
C ARG A 91 0.91 -10.45 11.06
N LEU A 92 -0.19 -9.88 10.60
CA LEU A 92 -0.61 -9.86 9.20
C LEU A 92 -0.26 -8.48 8.59
N PRO A 93 0.91 -8.33 7.91
CA PRO A 93 1.35 -7.03 7.43
C PRO A 93 0.63 -6.57 6.17
N VAL A 94 0.32 -5.28 6.10
CA VAL A 94 -0.07 -4.57 4.88
C VAL A 94 0.98 -3.50 4.58
N TYR A 95 1.60 -3.58 3.41
CA TYR A 95 2.66 -2.65 3.01
C TYR A 95 2.11 -1.57 2.09
N GLY A 96 1.99 -0.34 2.60
CA GLY A 96 1.63 0.84 1.80
C GLY A 96 2.84 1.37 1.02
N MET A 97 2.77 1.40 -0.32
CA MET A 97 3.86 1.81 -1.20
C MET A 97 3.40 2.83 -2.22
N LEU A 98 4.05 4.00 -2.26
CA LEU A 98 3.87 5.00 -3.32
C LEU A 98 4.64 4.56 -4.57
N SER A 99 3.96 4.41 -5.69
CA SER A 99 4.51 3.81 -6.92
C SER A 99 4.36 4.66 -8.17
N ASP A 100 3.90 5.90 -8.06
CA ASP A 100 3.58 6.81 -9.16
C ASP A 100 4.74 7.73 -9.57
N GLN A 101 5.87 7.68 -8.86
CA GLN A 101 7.02 8.52 -9.19
C GLN A 101 7.97 7.86 -10.19
N LYS A 102 8.70 8.71 -10.94
CA LYS A 102 9.73 8.24 -11.86
C LYS A 102 10.76 7.38 -11.14
N PRO A 103 11.08 6.17 -11.64
CA PRO A 103 12.09 5.32 -11.07
C PRO A 103 13.48 5.97 -11.10
N SER A 104 14.28 5.74 -10.08
CA SER A 104 15.72 6.01 -10.17
C SER A 104 16.42 4.90 -10.97
N PRO A 105 17.61 5.14 -11.55
CA PRO A 105 18.32 4.11 -12.33
C PRO A 105 18.61 2.80 -11.57
N ARG A 106 18.59 2.86 -10.21
CA ARG A 106 18.83 1.71 -9.33
C ARG A 106 17.54 1.05 -8.83
N SER A 107 16.38 1.60 -9.20
CA SER A 107 15.09 1.07 -8.78
C SER A 107 14.69 -0.11 -9.67
N THR A 108 13.98 -1.07 -9.10
CA THR A 108 13.27 -2.10 -9.89
C THR A 108 12.21 -1.39 -10.72
N GLN A 109 12.25 -1.61 -12.05
CA GLN A 109 11.39 -0.89 -12.98
C GLN A 109 11.04 -1.76 -14.19
N VAL A 110 9.91 -1.44 -14.81
CA VAL A 110 9.45 -2.01 -16.09
C VAL A 110 9.20 -0.83 -17.04
N THR A 111 9.50 -1.03 -18.31
CA THR A 111 9.19 -0.03 -19.35
C THR A 111 7.90 -0.43 -20.05
N LEU A 112 6.94 0.47 -20.06
CA LEU A 112 5.65 0.28 -20.71
C LEU A 112 5.38 1.46 -21.66
N GLU A 113 4.54 1.22 -22.66
CA GLU A 113 4.04 2.31 -23.48
C GLU A 113 3.01 3.14 -22.69
N PHE A 114 3.22 4.45 -22.61
CA PHE A 114 2.33 5.38 -21.93
C PHE A 114 2.23 6.67 -22.75
N PHE A 115 1.04 6.99 -23.24
CA PHE A 115 0.78 8.08 -24.17
C PHE A 115 1.71 8.08 -25.41
N GLY A 116 1.95 6.91 -26.00
CA GLY A 116 2.82 6.74 -27.17
C GLY A 116 4.33 6.82 -26.89
N HIS A 117 4.75 6.85 -25.61
CA HIS A 117 6.14 6.91 -25.21
C HIS A 117 6.54 5.71 -24.34
N GLN A 118 7.74 5.18 -24.59
CA GLN A 118 8.33 4.17 -23.71
C GLN A 118 8.70 4.80 -22.36
N THR A 119 7.93 4.46 -21.34
CA THR A 119 7.99 5.10 -20.03
C THR A 119 8.37 4.10 -18.95
N PRO A 120 9.39 4.39 -18.12
CA PRO A 120 9.74 3.51 -17.01
C PRO A 120 8.81 3.72 -15.81
N PHE A 121 8.30 2.62 -15.27
CA PHE A 121 7.47 2.55 -14.07
C PHE A 121 8.14 1.75 -12.97
N LEU A 122 7.87 2.12 -11.70
CA LEU A 122 8.27 1.33 -10.55
C LEU A 122 7.44 0.03 -10.51
N ASN A 123 8.09 -1.13 -10.45
CA ASN A 123 7.42 -2.42 -10.27
C ASN A 123 7.92 -3.20 -9.04
N GLY A 124 8.60 -2.52 -8.12
CA GLY A 124 9.12 -3.15 -6.90
C GLY A 124 8.04 -3.78 -6.04
N SER A 125 6.87 -3.18 -5.96
CA SER A 125 5.69 -3.71 -5.25
C SER A 125 5.19 -5.02 -5.85
N GLU A 126 5.10 -5.10 -7.18
CA GLU A 126 4.72 -6.32 -7.90
C GLU A 126 5.73 -7.45 -7.65
N VAL A 127 7.00 -7.17 -7.81
CA VAL A 127 8.10 -8.14 -7.58
C VAL A 127 8.07 -8.66 -6.13
N LEU A 128 7.83 -7.78 -5.15
CA LEU A 128 7.72 -8.18 -3.76
C LEU A 128 6.44 -8.98 -3.51
N GLY A 129 5.31 -8.58 -4.09
CA GLY A 129 4.05 -9.32 -4.01
C GLY A 129 4.21 -10.75 -4.51
N GLN A 130 4.79 -10.95 -5.69
CA GLN A 130 5.08 -12.26 -6.26
C GLN A 130 6.02 -13.08 -5.36
N LYS A 131 7.11 -12.47 -4.88
CA LYS A 131 8.09 -13.14 -4.02
C LYS A 131 7.52 -13.63 -2.70
N PHE A 132 6.61 -12.88 -2.08
CA PHE A 132 6.00 -13.22 -0.80
C PHE A 132 4.67 -13.95 -0.93
N GLY A 133 4.10 -14.04 -2.13
CA GLY A 133 2.75 -14.57 -2.37
C GLY A 133 1.66 -13.62 -1.83
N TYR A 134 1.94 -12.32 -1.77
CA TYR A 134 1.01 -11.32 -1.25
C TYR A 134 0.16 -10.72 -2.38
N PRO A 135 -1.16 -10.61 -2.18
CA PRO A 135 -2.03 -9.89 -3.09
C PRO A 135 -1.69 -8.41 -3.10
N CYS A 136 -1.89 -7.78 -4.28
CA CYS A 136 -1.68 -6.36 -4.47
C CYS A 136 -3.04 -5.64 -4.63
N PHE A 137 -3.19 -4.52 -3.93
CA PHE A 137 -4.33 -3.63 -4.03
C PHE A 137 -3.88 -2.25 -4.54
N TYR A 138 -4.73 -1.56 -5.26
CA TYR A 138 -4.58 -0.13 -5.50
C TYR A 138 -5.48 0.64 -4.55
N GLY A 139 -4.89 1.52 -3.76
CA GLY A 139 -5.60 2.38 -2.83
C GLY A 139 -5.68 3.81 -3.32
N TYR A 140 -6.87 4.40 -3.29
CA TYR A 140 -7.05 5.82 -3.56
C TYR A 140 -8.11 6.42 -2.64
N ILE A 141 -8.00 7.73 -2.38
CA ILE A 141 -8.95 8.45 -1.55
C ILE A 141 -9.82 9.35 -2.41
N ARG A 142 -11.12 9.21 -2.21
CA ARG A 142 -12.14 10.02 -2.87
C ARG A 142 -12.82 10.94 -1.85
N SER A 143 -12.92 12.22 -2.15
CA SER A 143 -13.77 13.13 -1.41
C SER A 143 -15.22 12.88 -1.81
N THR A 144 -16.08 12.60 -0.84
CA THR A 144 -17.53 12.37 -1.06
C THR A 144 -18.36 13.59 -0.67
N ALA A 145 -17.86 14.41 0.27
CA ALA A 145 -18.40 15.70 0.65
C ALA A 145 -17.31 16.53 1.34
N ARG A 146 -17.59 17.78 1.66
CA ARG A 146 -16.63 18.64 2.38
C ARG A 146 -16.21 18.00 3.71
N GLY A 147 -14.92 17.69 3.84
CA GLY A 147 -14.33 17.03 5.02
C GLY A 147 -14.65 15.55 5.17
N ILE A 148 -15.38 14.94 4.22
CA ILE A 148 -15.73 13.53 4.23
C ILE A 148 -15.00 12.82 3.09
N TYR A 149 -14.27 11.76 3.44
CA TYR A 149 -13.43 11.01 2.50
C TYR A 149 -13.74 9.52 2.59
N SER A 150 -13.70 8.85 1.46
CA SER A 150 -13.80 7.39 1.35
C SER A 150 -12.54 6.85 0.71
N MET A 151 -11.95 5.88 1.34
CA MET A 151 -10.82 5.15 0.79
C MET A 151 -11.33 3.93 0.03
N GLN A 152 -10.89 3.81 -1.20
CA GLN A 152 -11.18 2.68 -2.07
C GLN A 152 -9.95 1.79 -2.18
N LEU A 153 -10.17 0.48 -2.12
CA LEU A 153 -9.13 -0.54 -2.23
C LEU A 153 -9.51 -1.48 -3.38
N LEU A 154 -8.82 -1.37 -4.50
CA LEU A 154 -9.05 -2.17 -5.69
C LEU A 154 -8.00 -3.28 -5.78
N PRO A 155 -8.36 -4.57 -5.73
CA PRO A 155 -7.39 -5.64 -5.97
C PRO A 155 -6.88 -5.59 -7.40
N LEU A 156 -5.55 -5.67 -7.55
CA LEU A 156 -4.86 -5.69 -8.83
C LEU A 156 -4.44 -7.09 -9.24
N ASN A 157 -4.02 -7.89 -8.28
CA ASN A 157 -3.55 -9.25 -8.49
C ASN A 157 -3.95 -10.09 -7.26
N VAL A 158 -5.15 -10.61 -7.29
CA VAL A 158 -5.63 -11.60 -6.31
C VAL A 158 -5.81 -12.88 -7.10
N PRO A 159 -5.04 -13.96 -6.81
CA PRO A 159 -5.02 -15.18 -7.63
C PRO A 159 -6.39 -15.80 -7.89
N GLU A 160 -7.36 -15.58 -6.98
CA GLU A 160 -8.70 -16.17 -7.04
C GLU A 160 -9.77 -15.22 -7.63
N MET A 161 -9.40 -13.96 -7.94
CA MET A 161 -10.32 -12.97 -8.51
C MET A 161 -9.90 -12.61 -9.93
N SER A 162 -10.60 -13.13 -10.92
CA SER A 162 -10.45 -12.61 -12.29
C SER A 162 -10.90 -11.13 -12.33
N ARG A 163 -10.16 -10.29 -13.06
CA ARG A 163 -10.51 -8.87 -13.28
C ARG A 163 -12.00 -8.62 -13.58
N PRO A 164 -12.70 -9.43 -14.38
CA PRO A 164 -14.12 -9.26 -14.64
C PRO A 164 -15.02 -9.42 -13.42
N GLN A 165 -14.74 -10.37 -12.53
CA GLN A 165 -15.54 -10.61 -11.33
C GLN A 165 -15.42 -9.49 -10.31
N PHE A 166 -14.29 -8.79 -10.34
CA PHE A 166 -14.01 -7.68 -9.45
C PHE A 166 -14.69 -6.39 -9.92
N MET A 167 -14.65 -6.09 -11.22
CA MET A 167 -15.30 -4.90 -11.78
C MET A 167 -16.82 -4.96 -11.67
N GLN A 168 -17.44 -6.16 -11.71
CA GLN A 168 -18.89 -6.36 -11.51
C GLN A 168 -19.38 -6.06 -10.09
N GLN A 169 -18.48 -5.93 -9.11
CA GLN A 169 -18.84 -5.54 -7.73
C GLN A 169 -18.79 -4.02 -7.50
N TYR A 170 -18.37 -3.23 -8.49
CA TYR A 170 -18.14 -1.78 -8.37
C TYR A 170 -19.01 -0.92 -9.31
N ASP A 171 -19.85 -1.51 -10.13
CA ASP A 171 -20.92 -0.87 -10.87
C ASP A 171 -22.20 -0.82 -10.01
#